data_46f9f15a4e58a721a0ace8476fe98d61
#
_entry.id   46f9f15a4e58a721a0ace8476fe98d61
#
_cell.length_a   1.000
_cell.length_b   1.000
_cell.length_c   1.000
_cell.angle_alpha   90.00
_cell.angle_beta   90.00
_cell.angle_gamma   90.00
#
_symmetry.space_group_name_H-M   'P 1'
#
loop_
_entity.id
_entity.type
_entity.pdbx_description
1 polymer ?
#
loop_
_entity_poly.entity_id
_entity_poly.type
_entity_poly.pdbx_seq_one_letter_code
_entity_poly.pdbx_strand_id
1 'polypeptide(L)'
;MKNLFKFALGGIVMLVASIASASDDVTIQLKWVTQTQFAGYYVAQDKGFYKDEGLNVTIKPGGPDIGPMQVLAGGGADVAVDWMPSALAAREKGLSAVNIAQPFKSSGMMLTCRKDRGVNSVSDLKGKNLGVW
;
A
#
# COMPACT_ATOMS: atom_id res chain seq x y z
N MET A 1 -59.25 54.10 -9.81
CA MET A 1 -59.14 52.81 -9.15
C MET A 1 -57.84 52.23 -9.58
N LYS A 2 -56.85 52.23 -8.68
CA LYS A 2 -55.43 51.93 -9.01
C LYS A 2 -55.08 50.55 -8.51
N ASN A 3 -54.81 49.63 -9.41
CA ASN A 3 -54.32 48.28 -9.07
C ASN A 3 -52.82 48.32 -8.90
N LEU A 4 -52.37 48.12 -7.68
CA LEU A 4 -50.96 47.95 -7.34
C LEU A 4 -50.58 46.50 -7.55
N PHE A 5 -49.80 46.24 -8.60
CA PHE A 5 -49.14 44.94 -8.84
C PHE A 5 -47.89 44.88 -7.98
N LYS A 6 -47.92 44.06 -6.92
CA LYS A 6 -46.75 43.78 -6.11
C LYS A 6 -46.01 42.58 -6.72
N PHE A 7 -44.90 42.83 -7.37
CA PHE A 7 -43.94 41.80 -7.76
C PHE A 7 -43.22 41.28 -6.50
N ALA A 8 -43.53 40.05 -6.12
CA ALA A 8 -42.74 39.33 -5.13
C ALA A 8 -41.54 38.70 -5.84
N LEU A 9 -40.36 39.29 -5.64
CA LEU A 9 -39.09 38.72 -6.10
C LEU A 9 -38.70 37.60 -5.15
N GLY A 10 -39.07 36.37 -5.48
CA GLY A 10 -38.62 35.15 -4.76
C GLY A 10 -37.17 34.87 -5.08
N GLY A 11 -36.28 35.23 -4.17
CA GLY A 11 -34.87 34.84 -4.25
C GLY A 11 -34.71 33.32 -4.03
N ILE A 12 -34.38 32.58 -5.09
CA ILE A 12 -33.96 31.18 -4.98
C ILE A 12 -32.52 31.21 -4.48
N VAL A 13 -32.37 30.97 -3.20
CA VAL A 13 -31.06 30.69 -2.59
C VAL A 13 -30.70 29.25 -3.00
N MET A 14 -29.86 29.08 -4.03
CA MET A 14 -29.24 27.79 -4.31
C MET A 14 -28.29 27.47 -3.17
N LEU A 15 -28.71 26.58 -2.29
CA LEU A 15 -27.82 25.90 -1.35
C LEU A 15 -26.90 24.99 -2.16
N VAL A 16 -25.70 25.47 -2.46
CA VAL A 16 -24.62 24.61 -2.96
C VAL A 16 -24.18 23.80 -1.74
N ALA A 17 -24.77 22.62 -1.57
CA ALA A 17 -24.27 21.64 -0.64
C ALA A 17 -22.88 21.23 -1.16
N SER A 18 -21.82 21.75 -0.54
CA SER A 18 -20.47 21.21 -0.70
C SER A 18 -20.54 19.76 -0.22
N ILE A 19 -20.54 18.83 -1.15
CA ILE A 19 -20.33 17.42 -0.84
C ILE A 19 -18.89 17.36 -0.34
N ALA A 20 -18.72 17.43 0.98
CA ALA A 20 -17.46 17.08 1.59
C ALA A 20 -17.27 15.59 1.26
N SER A 21 -16.43 15.31 0.28
CA SER A 21 -16.00 13.94 0.00
C SER A 21 -15.34 13.44 1.27
N ALA A 22 -16.01 12.54 1.98
CA ALA A 22 -15.36 11.84 3.08
C ALA A 22 -14.17 11.10 2.49
N SER A 23 -12.97 11.32 3.02
CA SER A 23 -11.80 10.57 2.61
C SER A 23 -11.86 9.18 3.27
N ASP A 24 -11.55 8.16 2.50
CA ASP A 24 -11.44 6.80 3.03
C ASP A 24 -10.12 6.65 3.80
N ASP A 25 -10.19 6.15 5.04
CA ASP A 25 -9.01 5.83 5.84
C ASP A 25 -8.41 4.51 5.36
N VAL A 26 -7.14 4.52 4.96
CA VAL A 26 -6.42 3.34 4.48
C VAL A 26 -5.11 3.19 5.24
N THR A 27 -4.88 2.01 5.80
CA THR A 27 -3.61 1.66 6.44
C THR A 27 -2.79 0.76 5.54
N ILE A 28 -1.56 1.16 5.23
CA ILE A 28 -0.58 0.39 4.46
C ILE A 28 0.49 -0.15 5.40
N GLN A 29 0.64 -1.48 5.47
CA GLN A 29 1.74 -2.14 6.17
C GLN A 29 2.89 -2.40 5.20
N LEU A 30 4.03 -1.78 5.43
CA LEU A 30 5.24 -2.03 4.64
C LEU A 30 5.93 -3.33 5.05
N LYS A 31 6.70 -3.91 4.13
CA LYS A 31 7.43 -5.17 4.37
C LYS A 31 8.57 -5.02 5.37
N TRP A 32 9.25 -3.87 5.39
CA TRP A 32 10.47 -3.68 6.15
C TRP A 32 10.52 -2.29 6.79
N VAL A 33 11.57 -2.03 7.56
CA VAL A 33 11.85 -0.70 8.10
C VAL A 33 11.92 0.34 6.98
N THR A 34 11.74 1.61 7.31
CA THR A 34 11.77 2.69 6.34
C THR A 34 13.10 2.73 5.60
N GLN A 35 13.05 2.47 4.31
CA GLN A 35 14.20 2.41 3.40
C GLN A 35 13.82 2.97 2.02
N THR A 36 14.81 3.19 1.18
CA THR A 36 14.65 3.82 -0.15
C THR A 36 13.66 3.09 -1.06
N GLN A 37 13.53 1.76 -0.96
CA GLN A 37 12.57 0.99 -1.75
C GLN A 37 11.11 1.38 -1.46
N PHE A 38 10.83 2.01 -0.32
CA PHE A 38 9.51 2.49 0.05
C PHE A 38 9.32 3.99 -0.17
N ALA A 39 10.31 4.68 -0.74
CA ALA A 39 10.25 6.13 -0.93
C ALA A 39 8.98 6.58 -1.69
N GLY A 40 8.52 5.80 -2.67
CA GLY A 40 7.33 6.12 -3.45
C GLY A 40 6.07 6.30 -2.60
N TYR A 41 5.89 5.49 -1.55
CA TYR A 41 4.74 5.59 -0.65
C TYR A 41 4.77 6.89 0.17
N TYR A 42 5.93 7.24 0.70
CA TYR A 42 6.11 8.47 1.48
C TYR A 42 6.05 9.72 0.60
N VAL A 43 6.62 9.67 -0.60
CA VAL A 43 6.52 10.77 -1.58
C VAL A 43 5.06 10.99 -1.99
N ALA A 44 4.30 9.94 -2.22
CA ALA A 44 2.87 10.05 -2.54
C ALA A 44 2.08 10.72 -1.40
N GLN A 45 2.44 10.42 -0.15
CA GLN A 45 1.85 11.06 1.02
C GLN A 45 2.27 12.54 1.13
N ASP A 46 3.56 12.85 0.99
CA ASP A 46 4.12 14.21 1.09
C ASP A 46 3.58 15.13 -0.02
N LYS A 47 3.45 14.61 -1.24
CA LYS A 47 2.92 15.33 -2.40
C LYS A 47 1.40 15.44 -2.41
N GLY A 48 0.70 14.78 -1.50
CA GLY A 48 -0.75 14.81 -1.43
C GLY A 48 -1.47 13.90 -2.41
N PHE A 49 -0.78 13.03 -3.16
CA PHE A 49 -1.40 12.18 -4.19
C PHE A 49 -2.49 11.25 -3.63
N TYR A 50 -2.35 10.78 -2.39
CA TYR A 50 -3.42 10.03 -1.75
C TYR A 50 -4.65 10.88 -1.47
N LYS A 51 -4.45 12.13 -1.03
CA LYS A 51 -5.55 13.07 -0.76
C LYS A 51 -6.29 13.45 -2.04
N ASP A 52 -5.57 13.60 -3.15
CA ASP A 52 -6.14 13.90 -4.45
C ASP A 52 -7.08 12.78 -4.93
N GLU A 53 -6.82 11.53 -4.48
CA GLU A 53 -7.66 10.35 -4.72
C GLU A 53 -8.70 10.12 -3.59
N GLY A 54 -8.87 11.06 -2.66
CA GLY A 54 -9.83 10.95 -1.57
C GLY A 54 -9.41 9.95 -0.48
N LEU A 55 -8.11 9.66 -0.34
CA LEU A 55 -7.59 8.72 0.65
C LEU A 55 -6.85 9.43 1.78
N ASN A 56 -7.12 9.01 3.01
CA ASN A 56 -6.33 9.35 4.19
C ASN A 56 -5.45 8.16 4.55
N VAL A 57 -4.18 8.18 4.11
CA VAL A 57 -3.30 7.02 4.19
C VAL A 57 -2.42 7.07 5.43
N THR A 58 -2.42 5.99 6.21
CA THR A 58 -1.48 5.73 7.30
C THR A 58 -0.46 4.69 6.85
N ILE A 59 0.83 5.05 6.82
CA ILE A 59 1.93 4.15 6.45
C ILE A 59 2.57 3.59 7.73
N LYS A 60 2.48 2.26 7.91
CA LYS A 60 3.13 1.53 9.00
C LYS A 60 4.43 0.90 8.48
N PRO A 61 5.60 1.24 9.05
CA PRO A 61 6.83 0.54 8.71
C PRO A 61 6.77 -0.92 9.15
N GLY A 62 7.47 -1.78 8.44
CA GLY A 62 7.67 -3.17 8.83
C GLY A 62 8.95 -3.36 9.66
N GLY A 63 9.40 -4.60 9.75
CA GLY A 63 10.59 -4.98 10.49
C GLY A 63 10.81 -6.50 10.50
N PRO A 64 11.88 -6.98 11.15
CA PRO A 64 12.19 -8.41 11.18
C PRO A 64 11.10 -9.26 11.84
N ASP A 65 10.40 -8.70 12.83
CA ASP A 65 9.38 -9.43 13.61
C ASP A 65 7.95 -9.14 13.13
N ILE A 66 7.80 -8.41 12.02
CA ILE A 66 6.49 -8.02 11.46
C ILE A 66 6.22 -8.78 10.17
N GLY A 67 5.22 -9.65 10.20
CA GLY A 67 4.71 -10.34 9.01
C GLY A 67 3.56 -9.55 8.38
N PRO A 68 3.74 -8.85 7.25
CA PRO A 68 2.68 -8.02 6.67
C PRO A 68 1.40 -8.78 6.36
N MET A 69 1.52 -10.04 5.90
CA MET A 69 0.35 -10.88 5.65
C MET A 69 -0.40 -11.26 6.92
N GLN A 70 0.30 -11.37 8.06
CA GLN A 70 -0.34 -11.60 9.37
C GLN A 70 -1.05 -10.35 9.87
N VAL A 71 -0.43 -9.17 9.67
CA VAL A 71 -1.06 -7.88 10.01
C VAL A 71 -2.33 -7.68 9.19
N LEU A 72 -2.28 -7.98 7.88
CA LEU A 72 -3.44 -7.92 6.99
C LEU A 72 -4.54 -8.90 7.43
N ALA A 73 -4.18 -10.15 7.73
CA ALA A 73 -5.11 -11.18 8.19
C ALA A 73 -5.79 -10.82 9.51
N GLY A 74 -5.08 -10.12 10.39
CA GLY A 74 -5.59 -9.64 11.68
C GLY A 74 -6.38 -8.33 11.61
N GLY A 75 -6.59 -7.76 10.42
CA GLY A 75 -7.28 -6.47 10.25
C GLY A 75 -6.47 -5.27 10.73
N GLY A 76 -5.17 -5.43 10.93
CA GLY A 76 -4.28 -4.34 11.35
C GLY A 76 -3.83 -3.41 10.21
N ALA A 77 -4.13 -3.78 8.98
CA ALA A 77 -3.90 -2.98 7.77
C ALA A 77 -4.89 -3.39 6.67
N ASP A 78 -5.17 -2.47 5.76
CA ASP A 78 -6.03 -2.69 4.59
C ASP A 78 -5.21 -3.13 3.38
N VAL A 79 -3.97 -2.66 3.31
CA VAL A 79 -3.01 -2.99 2.26
C VAL A 79 -1.70 -3.45 2.88
N ALA A 80 -1.09 -4.49 2.32
CA ALA A 80 0.22 -4.96 2.75
C ALA A 80 1.19 -5.04 1.57
N VAL A 81 2.41 -4.58 1.79
CA VAL A 81 3.52 -4.74 0.86
C VAL A 81 4.33 -5.95 1.29
N ASP A 82 4.33 -6.99 0.48
CA ASP A 82 5.07 -8.23 0.81
C ASP A 82 5.65 -8.88 -0.46
N TRP A 83 6.42 -9.93 -0.25
CA TRP A 83 6.93 -10.78 -1.31
C TRP A 83 5.84 -11.72 -1.82
N MET A 84 5.82 -11.96 -3.14
CA MET A 84 4.84 -12.85 -3.74
C MET A 84 4.80 -14.25 -3.09
N PRO A 85 5.91 -14.92 -2.76
CA PRO A 85 5.86 -16.22 -2.09
C PRO A 85 5.15 -16.17 -0.72
N SER A 86 5.37 -15.12 0.07
CA SER A 86 4.68 -14.94 1.36
C SER A 86 3.17 -14.75 1.17
N ALA A 87 2.79 -13.95 0.19
CA ALA A 87 1.38 -13.72 -0.13
C ALA A 87 0.67 -15.00 -0.60
N LEU A 88 1.33 -15.79 -1.46
CA LEU A 88 0.79 -17.08 -1.91
C LEU A 88 0.63 -18.06 -0.76
N ALA A 89 1.65 -18.22 0.10
CA ALA A 89 1.58 -19.08 1.27
C ALA A 89 0.48 -18.67 2.26
N ALA A 90 0.23 -17.37 2.41
CA ALA A 90 -0.87 -16.87 3.25
C ALA A 90 -2.23 -17.19 2.63
N ARG A 91 -2.38 -17.06 1.31
CA ARG A 91 -3.60 -17.44 0.60
C ARG A 91 -3.90 -18.94 0.67
N GLU A 92 -2.88 -19.79 0.55
CA GLU A 92 -3.02 -21.26 0.74
C GLU A 92 -3.53 -21.61 2.14
N LYS A 93 -3.22 -20.77 3.14
CA LYS A 93 -3.73 -20.90 4.52
C LYS A 93 -5.11 -20.25 4.73
N GLY A 94 -5.75 -19.78 3.66
CA GLY A 94 -7.11 -19.25 3.70
C GLY A 94 -7.22 -17.73 3.79
N LEU A 95 -6.12 -16.96 3.71
CA LEU A 95 -6.21 -15.50 3.67
C LEU A 95 -6.85 -15.05 2.35
N SER A 96 -7.99 -14.37 2.44
CA SER A 96 -8.64 -13.74 1.30
C SER A 96 -7.94 -12.41 0.97
N ALA A 97 -6.84 -12.49 0.21
CA ALA A 97 -6.11 -11.33 -0.26
C ALA A 97 -5.97 -11.34 -1.78
N VAL A 98 -5.98 -10.16 -2.40
CA VAL A 98 -5.79 -9.96 -3.83
C VAL A 98 -4.57 -9.10 -4.09
N ASN A 99 -3.85 -9.36 -5.18
CA ASN A 99 -2.77 -8.48 -5.62
C ASN A 99 -3.38 -7.32 -6.40
N ILE A 100 -3.19 -6.10 -5.91
CA ILE A 100 -3.71 -4.86 -6.53
C ILE A 100 -2.63 -4.09 -7.29
N ALA A 101 -1.34 -4.32 -6.99
CA ALA A 101 -0.24 -3.62 -7.64
C ALA A 101 1.08 -4.39 -7.53
N GLN A 102 1.95 -4.19 -8.51
CA GLN A 102 3.32 -4.69 -8.51
C GLN A 102 4.27 -3.51 -8.78
N PRO A 103 4.76 -2.82 -7.72
CA PRO A 103 5.60 -1.63 -7.87
C PRO A 103 6.95 -1.92 -8.56
N PHE A 104 7.48 -3.13 -8.43
CA PHE A 104 8.74 -3.55 -9.03
C PHE A 104 8.50 -4.54 -10.17
N LYS A 105 9.06 -4.24 -11.35
CA LYS A 105 8.92 -5.06 -12.55
C LYS A 105 9.57 -6.44 -12.42
N SER A 106 10.66 -6.54 -11.65
CA SER A 106 11.41 -7.76 -11.41
C SER A 106 11.89 -7.84 -9.96
N SER A 107 12.14 -9.06 -9.49
CA SER A 107 12.71 -9.28 -8.16
C SER A 107 14.14 -8.74 -8.08
N GLY A 108 14.45 -8.06 -6.98
CA GLY A 108 15.82 -7.70 -6.62
C GLY A 108 16.56 -8.78 -5.83
N MET A 109 15.95 -9.97 -5.65
CA MET A 109 16.57 -11.06 -4.90
C MET A 109 17.78 -11.60 -5.66
N MET A 110 18.91 -11.71 -4.97
CA MET A 110 20.17 -12.21 -5.51
C MET A 110 20.79 -13.21 -4.54
N LEU A 111 21.40 -14.26 -5.11
CA LEU A 111 22.31 -15.13 -4.37
C LEU A 111 23.72 -14.54 -4.45
N THR A 112 24.27 -14.18 -3.29
CA THR A 112 25.63 -13.64 -3.20
C THR A 112 26.54 -14.67 -2.55
N CYS A 113 27.62 -15.04 -3.24
CA CYS A 113 28.61 -16.00 -2.76
C CYS A 113 29.99 -15.35 -2.67
N ARG A 114 30.78 -15.76 -1.70
CA ARG A 114 32.19 -15.40 -1.66
C ARG A 114 32.92 -16.12 -2.78
N LYS A 115 33.79 -15.41 -3.48
CA LYS A 115 34.57 -15.95 -4.61
C LYS A 115 35.44 -17.15 -4.23
N ASP A 116 35.99 -17.15 -3.00
CA ASP A 116 36.86 -18.20 -2.48
C ASP A 116 36.12 -19.51 -2.11
N ARG A 117 34.78 -19.53 -2.24
CA ARG A 117 33.96 -20.72 -1.94
C ARG A 117 33.69 -21.61 -3.16
N GLY A 118 34.17 -21.22 -4.33
CA GLY A 118 34.06 -22.03 -5.54
C GLY A 118 32.63 -22.25 -6.04
N VAL A 119 31.71 -21.30 -5.71
CA VAL A 119 30.33 -21.33 -6.17
C VAL A 119 30.22 -20.43 -7.40
N ASN A 120 30.06 -21.03 -8.58
CA ASN A 120 29.95 -20.33 -9.86
C ASN A 120 28.58 -20.50 -10.51
N SER A 121 27.81 -21.49 -10.04
CA SER A 121 26.47 -21.82 -10.57
C SER A 121 25.55 -22.29 -9.45
N VAL A 122 24.27 -22.37 -9.73
CA VAL A 122 23.26 -22.88 -8.77
C VAL A 122 23.52 -24.35 -8.43
N SER A 123 24.05 -25.15 -9.35
CA SER A 123 24.39 -26.55 -9.09
C SER A 123 25.48 -26.74 -8.06
N ASP A 124 26.39 -25.78 -7.90
CA ASP A 124 27.47 -25.82 -6.90
C ASP A 124 26.97 -25.60 -5.47
N LEU A 125 25.69 -25.23 -5.31
CA LEU A 125 25.05 -25.07 -4.00
C LEU A 125 24.65 -26.40 -3.35
N LYS A 126 24.67 -27.50 -4.10
CA LYS A 126 24.34 -28.82 -3.58
C LYS A 126 25.23 -29.17 -2.38
N GLY A 127 24.61 -29.47 -1.24
CA GLY A 127 25.30 -29.79 0.01
C GLY A 127 25.92 -28.57 0.74
N LYS A 128 25.66 -27.35 0.31
CA LYS A 128 26.08 -26.10 0.97
C LYS A 128 24.99 -25.57 1.88
N ASN A 129 25.42 -24.89 2.95
CA ASN A 129 24.49 -24.11 3.78
C ASN A 129 24.19 -22.78 3.10
N LEU A 130 22.91 -22.45 2.98
CA LEU A 130 22.44 -21.19 2.43
C LEU A 130 21.89 -20.33 3.58
N GLY A 131 22.35 -19.07 3.67
CA GLY A 131 21.76 -18.07 4.55
C GLY A 131 20.51 -17.49 3.89
N VAL A 132 19.41 -17.51 4.62
CA VAL A 132 18.13 -16.89 4.24
C VAL A 132 17.56 -16.16 5.45
N TRP A 133 16.56 -15.30 5.26
CA TRP A 133 15.83 -14.65 6.33
C TRP A 133 14.39 -15.13 6.42
#